data_843d42a3d02a56ee8b415af08b6e0105
#
_entry.id   843d42a3d02a56ee8b415af08b6e0105
#
_cell.length_a   1.000
_cell.length_b   1.000
_cell.length_c   1.000
_cell.angle_alpha   90.00
_cell.angle_beta   90.00
_cell.angle_gamma   90.00
#
_symmetry.space_group_name_H-M   'P 1'
#
loop_
_entity.id
_entity.type
_entity.pdbx_description
1 polymer ?
#
loop_
_entity_poly.entity_id
_entity_poly.type
_entity_poly.pdbx_seq_one_letter_code
_entity_poly.pdbx_strand_id
1 'polypeptide(L)'
;MTSLVREIPAAPSAVALMHFSNRLTFETDCSDVFGSQQAGDVDFVLVDVRGPLAFERGHVPGAINIPGRLITADLLAAYPKTTLFVVYCAGPHCNGANKAAVKLAALEYPVKEMIGGVTGWLDEGFELSRLAELSASAAIGCEC
;
A
#
# COMPACT_ATOMS: atom_id res chain seq x y z
N MET A 1 -12.97 -25.45 -30.23
CA MET A 1 -13.62 -24.36 -29.45
C MET A 1 -12.68 -23.94 -28.31
N THR A 2 -12.35 -22.68 -28.24
CA THR A 2 -11.49 -22.15 -27.19
C THR A 2 -12.32 -21.41 -26.14
N SER A 3 -11.85 -21.43 -24.89
CA SER A 3 -12.47 -20.64 -23.82
C SER A 3 -12.19 -19.15 -24.02
N LEU A 4 -12.98 -18.30 -23.38
CA LEU A 4 -12.74 -16.86 -23.36
C LEU A 4 -11.35 -16.55 -22.80
N VAL A 5 -10.86 -17.38 -21.87
CA VAL A 5 -9.52 -17.19 -21.29
C VAL A 5 -8.42 -17.39 -22.33
N ARG A 6 -8.64 -18.26 -23.31
CA ARG A 6 -7.65 -18.57 -24.35
C ARG A 6 -7.78 -17.73 -25.62
N GLU A 7 -8.79 -16.85 -25.70
CA GLU A 7 -8.91 -15.94 -26.85
C GLU A 7 -7.65 -15.11 -27.07
N ILE A 8 -7.06 -14.65 -25.96
CA ILE A 8 -5.75 -14.02 -25.97
C ILE A 8 -4.77 -15.04 -25.43
N PRO A 9 -3.80 -15.50 -26.24
CA PRO A 9 -2.84 -16.48 -25.76
C PRO A 9 -2.03 -16.00 -24.57
N ALA A 10 -1.68 -16.91 -23.66
CA ALA A 10 -0.76 -16.59 -22.59
C ALA A 10 0.61 -16.21 -23.17
N ALA A 11 1.30 -15.30 -22.50
CA ALA A 11 2.67 -14.96 -22.85
C ALA A 11 3.60 -16.18 -22.69
N PRO A 12 4.72 -16.22 -23.41
CA PRO A 12 5.74 -17.24 -23.17
C PRO A 12 6.15 -17.25 -21.68
N SER A 13 6.43 -18.44 -21.16
CA SER A 13 6.72 -18.60 -19.73
C SER A 13 7.90 -17.76 -19.24
N ALA A 14 8.92 -17.55 -20.08
CA ALA A 14 10.06 -16.71 -19.71
C ALA A 14 9.66 -15.23 -19.53
N VAL A 15 8.75 -14.74 -20.36
CA VAL A 15 8.22 -13.36 -20.25
C VAL A 15 7.32 -13.23 -19.01
N ALA A 16 6.47 -14.22 -18.78
CA ALA A 16 5.60 -14.25 -17.60
C ALA A 16 6.42 -14.32 -16.31
N LEU A 17 7.49 -15.11 -16.30
CA LEU A 17 8.39 -15.20 -15.13
C LEU A 17 8.97 -13.83 -14.78
N MET A 18 9.46 -13.09 -15.77
CA MET A 18 10.02 -11.74 -15.55
C MET A 18 8.94 -10.79 -15.04
N HIS A 19 7.77 -10.79 -15.67
CA HIS A 19 6.67 -9.89 -15.31
C HIS A 19 6.21 -10.11 -13.87
N PHE A 20 5.90 -11.35 -13.50
CA PHE A 20 5.36 -11.63 -12.17
C PHE A 20 6.43 -11.54 -11.08
N SER A 21 7.66 -11.92 -11.37
CA SER A 21 8.76 -11.71 -10.44
C SER A 21 8.96 -10.22 -10.15
N ASN A 22 8.90 -9.37 -11.17
CA ASN A 22 9.02 -7.93 -11.00
C ASN A 22 7.86 -7.36 -10.17
N ARG A 23 6.63 -7.82 -10.40
CA ARG A 23 5.49 -7.36 -9.58
C ARG A 23 5.73 -7.58 -8.10
N LEU A 24 6.29 -8.71 -7.72
CA LEU A 24 6.57 -9.02 -6.32
C LEU A 24 7.66 -8.12 -5.72
N THR A 25 8.47 -7.48 -6.54
CA THR A 25 9.43 -6.46 -6.06
C THR A 25 8.78 -5.09 -5.87
N PHE A 26 7.64 -4.83 -6.51
CA PHE A 26 6.92 -3.55 -6.43
C PHE A 26 5.75 -3.59 -5.45
N GLU A 27 5.22 -4.78 -5.17
CA GLU A 27 3.98 -4.96 -4.43
C GLU A 27 4.14 -5.92 -3.27
N THR A 28 3.35 -5.69 -2.24
CA THR A 28 3.02 -6.66 -1.20
C THR A 28 1.50 -6.64 -1.05
N ASP A 29 0.94 -7.42 -0.13
CA ASP A 29 -0.49 -7.47 0.10
C ASP A 29 -0.83 -7.34 1.58
N CYS A 30 -2.12 -7.25 1.88
CA CYS A 30 -2.60 -7.09 3.25
C CYS A 30 -2.25 -8.29 4.13
N SER A 31 -2.32 -9.50 3.57
CA SER A 31 -2.01 -10.72 4.30
C SER A 31 -0.55 -10.79 4.74
N ASP A 32 0.38 -10.41 3.86
CA ASP A 32 1.80 -10.40 4.18
C ASP A 32 2.15 -9.34 5.23
N VAL A 33 1.54 -8.16 5.13
CA VAL A 33 1.73 -7.09 6.12
C VAL A 33 1.19 -7.54 7.48
N PHE A 34 -0.03 -8.06 7.51
CA PHE A 34 -0.64 -8.57 8.74
C PHE A 34 0.20 -9.69 9.37
N GLY A 35 0.62 -10.66 8.57
CA GLY A 35 1.47 -11.77 9.03
C GLY A 35 2.79 -11.30 9.62
N SER A 36 3.41 -10.31 8.99
CA SER A 36 4.66 -9.71 9.49
C SER A 36 4.44 -9.00 10.82
N GLN A 37 3.34 -8.27 10.96
CA GLN A 37 2.98 -7.62 12.22
C GLN A 37 2.75 -8.64 13.34
N GLN A 38 2.02 -9.71 13.06
CA GLN A 38 1.75 -10.76 14.05
C GLN A 38 3.02 -11.51 14.48
N ALA A 39 3.95 -11.67 13.57
CA ALA A 39 5.25 -12.31 13.87
C ALA A 39 6.24 -11.39 14.59
N GLY A 40 5.96 -10.07 14.62
CA GLY A 40 6.90 -9.09 15.16
C GLY A 40 8.05 -8.74 14.21
N ASP A 41 7.92 -9.08 12.94
CA ASP A 41 8.96 -8.89 11.91
C ASP A 41 8.63 -7.68 11.04
N VAL A 42 8.53 -6.50 11.65
CA VAL A 42 8.23 -5.26 10.93
C VAL A 42 9.53 -4.50 10.66
N ASP A 43 10.12 -4.75 9.50
CA ASP A 43 11.34 -4.10 9.03
C ASP A 43 11.06 -3.05 7.95
N PHE A 44 9.86 -2.51 7.93
CA PHE A 44 9.39 -1.51 6.98
C PHE A 44 8.56 -0.45 7.69
N VAL A 45 8.39 0.70 7.04
CA VAL A 45 7.50 1.78 7.50
C VAL A 45 6.23 1.73 6.66
N LEU A 46 5.11 1.43 7.31
CA LEU A 46 3.79 1.39 6.66
C LEU A 46 3.21 2.80 6.63
N VAL A 47 2.85 3.28 5.43
CA VAL A 47 2.41 4.66 5.23
C VAL A 47 1.03 4.68 4.61
N ASP A 48 0.08 5.28 5.32
CA ASP A 48 -1.22 5.66 4.78
C ASP A 48 -1.06 7.00 4.06
N VAL A 49 -1.27 7.01 2.76
CA VAL A 49 -1.09 8.22 1.94
C VAL A 49 -2.37 9.01 1.72
N ARG A 50 -3.46 8.60 2.38
CA ARG A 50 -4.72 9.34 2.35
C ARG A 50 -4.61 10.62 3.19
N GLY A 51 -5.63 11.46 3.12
CA GLY A 51 -5.72 12.64 3.94
C GLY A 51 -5.86 12.34 5.43
N PRO A 52 -5.58 13.32 6.30
CA PRO A 52 -5.55 13.10 7.76
C PRO A 52 -6.90 12.68 8.34
N LEU A 53 -8.01 13.18 7.84
CA LEU A 53 -9.34 12.81 8.37
C LEU A 53 -9.67 11.34 8.09
N ALA A 54 -9.36 10.86 6.89
CA ALA A 54 -9.55 9.46 6.57
C ALA A 54 -8.69 8.55 7.47
N PHE A 55 -7.44 8.94 7.68
CA PHE A 55 -6.52 8.22 8.58
C PHE A 55 -7.07 8.17 10.01
N GLU A 56 -7.52 9.28 10.54
CA GLU A 56 -8.06 9.35 11.91
C GLU A 56 -9.27 8.45 12.10
N ARG A 57 -10.12 8.35 11.09
CA ARG A 57 -11.35 7.53 11.13
C ARG A 57 -11.10 6.04 11.04
N GLY A 58 -10.01 5.64 10.45
CA GLY A 58 -9.64 4.24 10.35
C GLY A 58 -8.44 4.04 9.47
N HIS A 59 -7.42 3.37 9.99
CA HIS A 59 -6.19 3.06 9.27
C HIS A 59 -5.66 1.69 9.67
N VAL A 60 -4.79 1.15 8.84
CA VAL A 60 -4.14 -0.12 9.15
C VAL A 60 -3.29 0.06 10.41
N PRO A 61 -3.40 -0.86 11.39
CA PRO A 61 -2.59 -0.74 12.61
C PRO A 61 -1.10 -0.64 12.30
N GLY A 62 -0.42 0.25 13.02
CA GLY A 62 1.02 0.47 12.82
C GLY A 62 1.36 1.45 11.71
N ALA A 63 0.41 1.88 10.90
CA ALA A 63 0.65 2.84 9.83
C ALA A 63 0.86 4.25 10.39
N ILE A 64 1.74 5.01 9.75
CA ILE A 64 1.84 6.45 9.91
C ILE A 64 1.10 7.12 8.76
N ASN A 65 0.67 8.35 8.97
CA ASN A 65 -0.01 9.12 7.93
C ASN A 65 0.95 10.13 7.30
N ILE A 66 1.23 9.94 6.02
CA ILE A 66 1.91 10.95 5.21
C ILE A 66 1.08 11.13 3.96
N PRO A 67 0.17 12.11 3.93
CA PRO A 67 -0.58 12.40 2.70
C PRO A 67 0.36 12.54 1.50
N GLY A 68 -0.02 11.96 0.38
CA GLY A 68 0.86 11.86 -0.79
C GLY A 68 1.45 13.20 -1.22
N ARG A 69 0.68 14.30 -1.10
CA ARG A 69 1.15 15.65 -1.45
C ARG A 69 2.25 16.17 -0.54
N LEU A 70 2.42 15.59 0.66
CA LEU A 70 3.40 16.04 1.65
C LEU A 70 4.71 15.25 1.59
N ILE A 71 4.83 14.28 0.70
CA ILE A 71 6.07 13.50 0.56
C ILE A 71 7.13 14.37 -0.09
N THR A 72 8.08 14.80 0.71
CA THR A 72 9.20 15.64 0.28
C THR A 72 10.50 15.17 0.93
N ALA A 73 11.63 15.57 0.35
CA ALA A 73 12.93 15.25 0.92
C ALA A 73 13.08 15.76 2.35
N ASP A 74 12.59 16.98 2.63
CA ASP A 74 12.68 17.58 3.95
C ASP A 74 11.88 16.79 4.99
N LEU A 75 10.67 16.37 4.66
CA LEU A 75 9.82 15.59 5.57
C LEU A 75 10.46 14.25 5.91
N LEU A 76 11.14 13.63 4.95
CA LEU A 76 11.73 12.31 5.10
C LEU A 76 13.20 12.33 5.52
N ALA A 77 13.77 13.51 5.79
CA ALA A 77 15.20 13.67 6.04
C ALA A 77 15.75 12.79 7.18
N ALA A 78 14.91 12.49 8.18
CA ALA A 78 15.30 11.66 9.31
C ALA A 78 15.36 10.16 8.98
N TYR A 79 14.79 9.74 7.86
CA TYR A 79 14.79 8.33 7.47
C TYR A 79 16.05 8.00 6.64
N PRO A 80 16.81 6.97 7.02
CA PRO A 80 17.92 6.49 6.20
C PRO A 80 17.43 6.05 4.82
N LYS A 81 18.26 6.19 3.79
CA LYS A 81 17.90 5.80 2.42
C LYS A 81 17.68 4.29 2.25
N THR A 82 18.03 3.49 3.24
CA THR A 82 17.77 2.05 3.28
C THR A 82 16.36 1.72 3.79
N THR A 83 15.61 2.70 4.28
CA THR A 83 14.25 2.50 4.80
C THR A 83 13.33 2.02 3.68
N LEU A 84 12.67 0.88 3.90
CA LEU A 84 11.62 0.41 3.01
C LEU A 84 10.30 1.04 3.43
N PHE A 85 9.70 1.82 2.54
CA PHE A 85 8.34 2.31 2.73
C PHE A 85 7.35 1.38 2.05
N VAL A 86 6.29 1.02 2.76
CA VAL A 86 5.15 0.30 2.20
C VAL A 86 3.96 1.24 2.23
N VAL A 87 3.45 1.59 1.07
CA VAL A 87 2.41 2.61 0.93
C VAL A 87 1.06 1.98 0.59
N TYR A 88 -0.02 2.56 1.08
CA TYR A 88 -1.36 2.15 0.70
C TYR A 88 -2.31 3.35 0.66
N CYS A 89 -3.40 3.20 -0.07
CA CYS A 89 -4.48 4.17 -0.17
C CYS A 89 -5.82 3.51 0.19
N ALA A 90 -6.92 4.05 -0.29
CA ALA A 90 -8.26 3.57 0.05
C ALA A 90 -8.53 2.15 -0.45
N GLY A 91 -8.10 1.82 -1.64
CA GLY A 91 -8.36 0.51 -2.23
C GLY A 91 -7.91 0.44 -3.69
N PRO A 92 -8.26 -0.65 -4.39
CA PRO A 92 -7.80 -0.88 -5.77
C PRO A 92 -8.21 0.21 -6.76
N HIS A 93 -9.27 0.95 -6.47
CA HIS A 93 -9.80 2.02 -7.31
C HIS A 93 -9.02 3.33 -7.18
N CYS A 94 -8.11 3.44 -6.23
CA CYS A 94 -7.36 4.67 -5.92
C CYS A 94 -5.90 4.51 -6.30
N ASN A 95 -5.37 5.42 -7.11
CA ASN A 95 -3.96 5.40 -7.50
C ASN A 95 -3.06 6.26 -6.61
N GLY A 96 -3.58 6.72 -5.48
CA GLY A 96 -2.80 7.54 -4.54
C GLY A 96 -1.53 6.87 -4.05
N ALA A 97 -1.58 5.55 -3.79
CA ALA A 97 -0.41 4.78 -3.41
C ALA A 97 0.65 4.75 -4.52
N ASN A 98 0.24 4.59 -5.77
CA ASN A 98 1.17 4.60 -6.90
C ASN A 98 1.83 5.96 -7.07
N LYS A 99 1.07 7.04 -6.92
CA LYS A 99 1.63 8.40 -6.97
C LYS A 99 2.64 8.64 -5.85
N ALA A 100 2.32 8.16 -4.64
CA ALA A 100 3.23 8.24 -3.50
C ALA A 100 4.51 7.43 -3.73
N ALA A 101 4.37 6.23 -4.30
CA ALA A 101 5.50 5.37 -4.63
C ALA A 101 6.45 6.04 -5.62
N VAL A 102 5.92 6.74 -6.63
CA VAL A 102 6.74 7.52 -7.59
C VAL A 102 7.58 8.56 -6.84
N LYS A 103 6.98 9.29 -5.91
CA LYS A 103 7.68 10.32 -5.13
C LYS A 103 8.78 9.73 -4.26
N LEU A 104 8.48 8.62 -3.57
CA LEU A 104 9.45 7.94 -2.72
C LEU A 104 10.62 7.38 -3.54
N ALA A 105 10.31 6.74 -4.66
CA ALA A 105 11.35 6.21 -5.55
C ALA A 105 12.21 7.33 -6.14
N ALA A 106 11.62 8.47 -6.50
CA ALA A 106 12.36 9.64 -6.97
C ALA A 106 13.28 10.21 -5.91
N LEU A 107 12.95 10.05 -4.64
CA LEU A 107 13.79 10.42 -3.50
C LEU A 107 14.77 9.30 -3.11
N GLU A 108 14.87 8.25 -3.92
CA GLU A 108 15.80 7.12 -3.76
C GLU A 108 15.55 6.26 -2.53
N TYR A 109 14.28 6.15 -2.11
CA TYR A 109 13.87 5.19 -1.09
C TYR A 109 13.33 3.91 -1.72
N PRO A 110 13.67 2.73 -1.17
CA PRO A 110 12.96 1.51 -1.51
C PRO A 110 11.48 1.65 -1.18
N VAL A 111 10.60 1.19 -2.04
CA VAL A 111 9.16 1.31 -1.85
C VAL A 111 8.43 0.10 -2.40
N LYS A 112 7.37 -0.32 -1.70
CA LYS A 112 6.38 -1.27 -2.19
C LYS A 112 4.99 -0.71 -1.94
N GLU A 113 4.04 -1.09 -2.78
CA GLU A 113 2.63 -0.82 -2.54
C GLU A 113 1.99 -2.03 -1.85
N MET A 114 1.21 -1.78 -0.78
CA MET A 114 0.31 -2.80 -0.25
C MET A 114 -0.97 -2.78 -1.08
N ILE A 115 -1.10 -3.72 -2.00
CA ILE A 115 -2.28 -3.79 -2.87
C ILE A 115 -3.53 -4.05 -2.05
N GLY A 116 -4.66 -3.53 -2.55
CA GLY A 116 -5.94 -3.64 -1.87
C GLY A 116 -6.23 -2.51 -0.90
N GLY A 117 -5.23 -1.91 -0.27
CA GLY A 117 -5.40 -0.79 0.64
C GLY A 117 -6.36 -1.09 1.80
N VAL A 118 -7.09 -0.07 2.24
CA VAL A 118 -8.07 -0.20 3.34
C VAL A 118 -9.16 -1.20 2.98
N THR A 119 -9.69 -1.15 1.76
CA THR A 119 -10.70 -2.10 1.29
C THR A 119 -10.20 -3.53 1.38
N GLY A 120 -9.00 -3.78 0.89
CA GLY A 120 -8.39 -5.12 0.95
C GLY A 120 -8.14 -5.59 2.38
N TRP A 121 -7.72 -4.68 3.26
CA TRP A 121 -7.53 -4.99 4.68
C TRP A 121 -8.81 -5.47 5.34
N LEU A 122 -9.91 -4.75 5.09
CA LEU A 122 -11.23 -5.11 5.61
C LEU A 122 -11.77 -6.39 4.98
N ASP A 123 -11.54 -6.60 3.68
CA ASP A 123 -11.97 -7.81 2.98
C ASP A 123 -11.31 -9.07 3.54
N GLU A 124 -10.08 -8.95 4.04
CA GLU A 124 -9.39 -10.06 4.72
C GLU A 124 -9.93 -10.30 6.14
N GLY A 125 -10.84 -9.46 6.63
CA GLY A 125 -11.39 -9.57 7.97
C GLY A 125 -10.53 -8.93 9.06
N PHE A 126 -9.54 -8.13 8.67
CA PHE A 126 -8.66 -7.45 9.63
C PHE A 126 -9.29 -6.15 10.12
N GLU A 127 -8.92 -5.73 11.31
CA GLU A 127 -9.48 -4.53 11.93
C GLU A 127 -8.60 -3.30 11.69
N LEU A 128 -9.25 -2.13 11.66
CA LEU A 128 -8.58 -0.84 11.58
C LEU A 128 -8.38 -0.25 12.97
N SER A 129 -7.31 0.52 13.11
CA SER A 129 -7.09 1.39 14.29
C SER A 129 -7.70 2.77 14.04
N ARG A 130 -8.00 3.48 15.11
CA ARG A 130 -8.53 4.85 15.08
C ARG A 130 -7.77 5.72 16.09
N LEU A 131 -7.57 7.00 15.75
CA LEU A 131 -6.95 7.93 16.69
C LEU A 131 -7.94 8.44 17.74
N ALA A 132 -9.23 8.51 17.39
CA ALA A 132 -10.29 8.99 18.29
C ALA A 132 -11.59 8.27 17.97
N GLU A 133 -12.58 8.35 18.91
CA GLU A 133 -13.94 7.86 18.65
C GLU A 133 -14.67 8.84 17.73
N LEU A 134 -14.44 8.67 16.43
CA LEU A 134 -15.14 9.41 15.40
C LEU A 134 -16.27 8.58 14.83
N SER A 135 -17.21 9.23 14.12
CA SER A 135 -18.26 8.54 13.40
C SER A 135 -17.66 7.45 12.51
N ALA A 136 -18.21 6.24 12.56
CA ALA A 136 -17.75 5.12 11.75
C ALA A 136 -18.02 5.31 10.25
N SER A 137 -18.87 6.26 9.88
CA SER A 137 -19.20 6.53 8.49
C SER A 137 -18.04 7.15 7.76
N ALA A 138 -17.47 6.64 6.76
CA ALA A 138 -16.40 7.16 5.93
C ALA A 138 -14.99 6.71 6.32
N ALA A 139 -14.88 5.58 7.04
CA ALA A 139 -13.57 5.05 7.42
C ALA A 139 -12.68 4.70 6.22
N ILE A 140 -13.24 4.42 5.06
CA ILE A 140 -12.49 4.05 3.85
C ILE A 140 -12.44 5.13 2.78
N GLY A 141 -12.94 6.33 3.08
CA GLY A 141 -12.90 7.44 2.12
C GLY A 141 -11.47 7.80 1.75
N CYS A 142 -11.27 8.25 0.54
CA CYS A 142 -9.97 8.74 0.07
C CYS A 142 -9.97 10.26 0.03
N GLU A 143 -8.95 10.88 0.61
CA GLU A 143 -8.70 12.31 0.52
C GLU A 143 -7.48 12.57 -0.38
N CYS A 144 -7.28 11.69 -1.32
CA CYS A 144 -6.16 11.82 -2.25
C CYS A 144 -6.35 13.02 -3.18
#